data_65e9e3e616c3afbdb0b7b09ad7dd7e9a
#
_entry.id   65e9e3e616c3afbdb0b7b09ad7dd7e9a
#
_cell.length_a   1.000
_cell.length_b   1.000
_cell.length_c   1.000
_cell.angle_alpha   90.00
_cell.angle_beta   90.00
_cell.angle_gamma   90.00
#
_symmetry.space_group_name_H-M   'P 1'
#
loop_
_entity.id
_entity.type
_entity.pdbx_description
1 polymer ?
#
loop_
_entity_poly.entity_id
_entity_poly.type
_entity_poly.pdbx_seq_one_letter_code
_entity_poly.pdbx_strand_id
1 'polypeptide(L)'
;MRVNIYLESSIRSPKKSNGVVGYVLEAEGHEDKAKQQYGRVINVTANQSILIDLEHALDHITKKTDITIWSDSTYLQSAFENGWLEQWKENGWKTNRNKEVANADQWEKILQKLDGVIPEFRTKESHSYKKYMKSEVKRREKRYV
;
A
#
# COMPACT_ATOMS: atom_id res chain seq x y z
N MET A 1 -10.75 14.19 -11.23
CA MET A 1 -9.32 14.26 -10.87
C MET A 1 -8.84 12.91 -10.43
N ARG A 2 -7.65 12.53 -10.82
CA ARG A 2 -7.03 11.26 -10.42
C ARG A 2 -5.80 11.53 -9.57
N VAL A 3 -5.61 10.68 -8.56
CA VAL A 3 -4.41 10.71 -7.72
C VAL A 3 -3.64 9.41 -7.96
N ASN A 4 -2.35 9.54 -8.21
CA ASN A 4 -1.43 8.41 -8.28
C ASN A 4 -0.77 8.23 -6.92
N ILE A 5 -0.85 7.02 -6.40
CA ILE A 5 -0.17 6.61 -5.17
C ILE A 5 0.93 5.63 -5.56
N TYR A 6 2.17 6.01 -5.31
CA TYR A 6 3.33 5.14 -5.56
C TYR A 6 3.80 4.60 -4.22
N LEU A 7 3.90 3.29 -4.10
CA LEU A 7 4.29 2.61 -2.86
C LEU A 7 5.62 1.88 -3.03
N GLU A 8 6.42 1.87 -1.98
CA GLU A 8 7.67 1.12 -1.96
C GLU A 8 7.95 0.60 -0.54
N SER A 9 8.54 -0.59 -0.46
CA SER A 9 8.96 -1.19 0.80
C SER A 9 10.33 -1.83 0.62
N SER A 10 11.18 -1.72 1.64
CA SER A 10 12.46 -2.43 1.65
C SER A 10 12.30 -3.90 2.06
N ILE A 11 11.15 -4.29 2.60
CA ILE A 11 10.90 -5.65 3.06
C ILE A 11 10.43 -6.52 1.90
N ARG A 12 11.16 -7.60 1.64
CA ARG A 12 10.89 -8.53 0.54
C ARG A 12 10.47 -9.92 1.03
N SER A 13 10.70 -10.22 2.29
CA SER A 13 10.45 -11.53 2.85
C SER A 13 9.04 -11.68 3.42
N PRO A 14 8.44 -12.88 3.33
CA PRO A 14 7.19 -13.15 4.03
C PRO A 14 7.37 -13.27 5.54
N LYS A 15 8.62 -13.36 6.01
CA LYS A 15 8.91 -13.38 7.44
C LYS A 15 8.88 -11.97 8.00
N LYS A 16 8.51 -11.85 9.27
CA LYS A 16 8.52 -10.57 9.97
C LYS A 16 9.93 -10.02 10.07
N SER A 17 10.09 -8.75 9.70
CA SER A 17 11.38 -8.07 9.75
C SER A 17 11.16 -6.56 9.94
N ASN A 18 12.26 -5.85 10.10
CA ASN A 18 12.26 -4.40 10.20
C ASN A 18 12.68 -3.81 8.86
N GLY A 19 12.13 -2.66 8.52
CA GLY A 19 12.49 -2.01 7.27
C GLY A 19 11.92 -0.61 7.17
N VAL A 20 11.83 -0.13 5.94
CA VAL A 20 11.33 1.20 5.61
C VAL A 20 10.29 1.09 4.50
N VAL A 21 9.22 1.85 4.65
CA VAL A 21 8.23 2.03 3.61
C VAL A 21 8.17 3.50 3.20
N GLY A 22 7.73 3.75 1.99
CA GLY A 22 7.57 5.12 1.52
C GLY A 22 6.50 5.23 0.46
N TYR A 23 5.95 6.42 0.32
CA TYR A 23 4.97 6.70 -0.72
C TYR A 23 5.23 8.05 -1.35
N VAL A 24 4.80 8.17 -2.61
CA VAL A 24 4.68 9.44 -3.31
C VAL A 24 3.23 9.61 -3.71
N LEU A 25 2.68 10.79 -3.48
CA LEU A 25 1.33 11.17 -3.90
C LEU A 25 1.43 12.24 -4.97
N GLU A 26 0.78 11.99 -6.10
CA GLU A 26 0.81 12.89 -7.23
C GLU A 26 -0.60 13.07 -7.77
N ALA A 27 -1.11 14.30 -7.71
CA ALA A 27 -2.39 14.60 -8.31
C ALA A 27 -2.19 14.94 -9.79
N GLU A 28 -3.00 14.35 -10.64
CA GLU A 28 -2.96 14.59 -12.08
C GLU A 28 -3.13 16.08 -12.38
N GLY A 29 -2.23 16.65 -13.19
CA GLY A 29 -2.22 18.08 -13.47
C GLY A 29 -1.49 18.93 -12.43
N HIS A 30 -1.03 18.33 -11.32
CA HIS A 30 -0.33 19.03 -10.24
C HIS A 30 0.93 18.26 -9.81
N GLU A 31 1.63 17.69 -10.79
CA GLU A 31 2.80 16.83 -10.53
C GLU A 31 3.94 17.57 -9.85
N ASP A 32 4.04 18.89 -10.07
CA ASP A 32 5.02 19.76 -9.41
C ASP A 32 4.81 19.86 -7.89
N LYS A 33 3.64 19.45 -7.41
CA LYS A 33 3.30 19.48 -5.99
C LYS A 33 3.23 18.10 -5.38
N ALA A 34 3.91 17.12 -5.98
CA ALA A 34 3.95 15.76 -5.45
C ALA A 34 4.51 15.75 -4.03
N LYS A 35 3.90 14.92 -3.18
CA LYS A 35 4.32 14.77 -1.78
C LYS A 35 4.92 13.39 -1.58
N GLN A 36 5.95 13.30 -0.75
CA GLN A 36 6.56 12.02 -0.40
C GLN A 36 6.80 11.93 1.09
N GLN A 37 6.77 10.72 1.60
CA GLN A 37 7.08 10.46 3.00
C GLN A 37 7.59 9.04 3.16
N TYR A 38 8.55 8.86 4.07
CA TYR A 38 9.15 7.56 4.37
C TYR A 38 9.09 7.32 5.87
N GLY A 39 8.93 6.08 6.27
CA GLY A 39 8.86 5.73 7.69
C GLY A 39 9.40 4.34 7.97
N ARG A 40 9.83 4.15 9.21
CA ARG A 40 10.31 2.86 9.69
C ARG A 40 9.14 1.95 10.05
N VAL A 41 9.25 0.67 9.69
CA VAL A 41 8.31 -0.37 10.13
C VAL A 41 9.09 -1.46 10.87
N ILE A 42 8.47 -2.03 11.90
CA ILE A 42 9.13 -2.95 12.83
C ILE A 42 8.31 -4.22 12.95
N ASN A 43 8.98 -5.36 12.77
CA ASN A 43 8.41 -6.68 12.99
C ASN A 43 7.14 -6.92 12.13
N VAL A 44 7.26 -6.68 10.84
CA VAL A 44 6.16 -6.85 9.88
C VAL A 44 6.60 -7.69 8.69
N THR A 45 5.63 -8.33 8.04
CA THR A 45 5.86 -9.06 6.78
C THR A 45 5.89 -8.07 5.61
N ALA A 46 6.36 -8.52 4.44
CA ALA A 46 6.32 -7.71 3.23
C ALA A 46 4.89 -7.25 2.92
N ASN A 47 3.92 -8.14 2.96
CA ASN A 47 2.52 -7.80 2.71
C ASN A 47 1.99 -6.77 3.70
N GLN A 48 2.27 -6.96 4.98
CA GLN A 48 1.86 -6.03 6.03
C GLN A 48 2.48 -4.64 5.83
N SER A 49 3.76 -4.60 5.43
CA SER A 49 4.45 -3.33 5.22
C SER A 49 3.80 -2.48 4.12
N ILE A 50 3.37 -3.11 3.03
CA ILE A 50 2.68 -2.42 1.93
C ILE A 50 1.31 -1.91 2.38
N LEU A 51 0.59 -2.66 3.21
CA LEU A 51 -0.69 -2.20 3.74
C LEU A 51 -0.53 -0.99 4.66
N ILE A 52 0.51 -0.99 5.48
CA ILE A 52 0.85 0.16 6.34
C ILE A 52 1.14 1.39 5.47
N ASP A 53 1.93 1.21 4.42
CA ASP A 53 2.30 2.28 3.51
C ASP A 53 1.06 2.87 2.82
N LEU A 54 0.19 2.01 2.30
CA LEU A 54 -1.05 2.42 1.64
C LEU A 54 -1.98 3.16 2.60
N GLU A 55 -2.12 2.66 3.81
CA GLU A 55 -2.98 3.30 4.82
C GLU A 55 -2.51 4.73 5.10
N HIS A 56 -1.20 4.93 5.29
CA HIS A 56 -0.64 6.26 5.54
C HIS A 56 -0.84 7.18 4.33
N ALA A 57 -0.65 6.67 3.12
CA ALA A 57 -0.86 7.45 1.91
C ALA A 57 -2.31 7.91 1.79
N LEU A 58 -3.26 7.03 2.08
CA LEU A 58 -4.69 7.34 2.00
C LEU A 58 -5.14 8.40 3.01
N ASP A 59 -4.42 8.57 4.12
CA ASP A 59 -4.72 9.61 5.11
C ASP A 59 -4.65 11.02 4.51
N HIS A 60 -3.90 11.20 3.44
CA HIS A 60 -3.76 12.50 2.77
C HIS A 60 -4.86 12.78 1.76
N ILE A 61 -5.70 11.80 1.47
CA ILE A 61 -6.78 11.95 0.50
C ILE A 61 -8.08 12.22 1.25
N THR A 62 -8.50 13.48 1.27
CA THR A 62 -9.63 13.93 2.06
C THR A 62 -10.93 14.02 1.27
N LYS A 63 -10.85 13.94 -0.06
CA LYS A 63 -12.01 13.99 -0.95
C LYS A 63 -12.07 12.73 -1.80
N LYS A 64 -13.27 12.26 -2.07
CA LYS A 64 -13.47 11.12 -2.96
C LYS A 64 -12.91 11.44 -4.35
N THR A 65 -11.99 10.62 -4.83
CA THR A 65 -11.31 10.82 -6.10
C THR A 65 -10.91 9.47 -6.69
N ASP A 66 -10.65 9.44 -7.98
CA ASP A 66 -10.11 8.24 -8.62
C ASP A 66 -8.66 8.03 -8.18
N ILE A 67 -8.31 6.78 -7.92
CA ILE A 67 -6.99 6.42 -7.38
C ILE A 67 -6.36 5.35 -8.26
N THR A 68 -5.08 5.56 -8.62
CA THR A 68 -4.23 4.55 -9.22
C THR A 68 -3.11 4.23 -8.25
N ILE A 69 -2.94 2.95 -7.95
CA ILE A 69 -1.90 2.47 -7.03
C ILE A 69 -0.79 1.81 -7.84
N TRP A 70 0.42 2.32 -7.69
CA TRP A 70 1.63 1.81 -8.33
C TRP A 70 2.48 1.11 -7.28
N SER A 71 2.67 -0.19 -7.43
CA SER A 71 3.48 -0.98 -6.50
C SER A 71 3.97 -2.26 -7.15
N ASP A 72 4.91 -2.95 -6.51
CA ASP A 72 5.33 -4.28 -6.94
C ASP A 72 4.53 -5.39 -6.25
N SER A 73 3.53 -5.02 -5.44
CA SER A 73 2.76 -5.97 -4.65
C SER A 73 1.61 -6.59 -5.45
N THR A 74 1.76 -7.83 -5.84
CA THR A 74 0.67 -8.60 -6.45
C THR A 74 -0.42 -8.91 -5.43
N TYR A 75 -0.07 -8.94 -4.14
CA TYR A 75 -1.02 -9.15 -3.04
C TYR A 75 -2.12 -8.09 -3.01
N LEU A 76 -1.74 -6.81 -3.13
CA LEU A 76 -2.72 -5.71 -3.17
C LEU A 76 -3.68 -5.87 -4.35
N GLN A 77 -3.15 -6.05 -5.53
CA GLN A 77 -3.96 -6.19 -6.74
C GLN A 77 -4.89 -7.38 -6.64
N SER A 78 -4.37 -8.55 -6.24
CA SER A 78 -5.15 -9.77 -6.15
C SER A 78 -6.29 -9.69 -5.15
N ALA A 79 -6.08 -9.00 -4.02
CA ALA A 79 -7.11 -8.86 -3.01
C ALA A 79 -8.36 -8.15 -3.54
N PHE A 80 -8.17 -7.16 -4.41
CA PHE A 80 -9.28 -6.46 -5.04
C PHE A 80 -9.84 -7.22 -6.24
N GLU A 81 -8.98 -7.69 -7.14
CA GLU A 81 -9.40 -8.28 -8.41
C GLU A 81 -9.99 -9.68 -8.28
N ASN A 82 -9.54 -10.46 -7.30
CA ASN A 82 -10.04 -11.83 -7.10
C ASN A 82 -11.26 -11.91 -6.17
N GLY A 83 -11.77 -10.77 -5.73
CA GLY A 83 -12.94 -10.75 -4.86
C GLY A 83 -12.66 -11.19 -3.43
N TRP A 84 -11.39 -11.29 -3.02
CA TRP A 84 -11.04 -11.75 -1.67
C TRP A 84 -11.60 -10.83 -0.59
N LEU A 85 -11.53 -9.51 -0.81
CA LEU A 85 -11.98 -8.52 0.17
C LEU A 85 -13.48 -8.64 0.44
N GLU A 86 -14.28 -8.84 -0.60
CA GLU A 86 -15.73 -9.04 -0.45
C GLU A 86 -16.04 -10.33 0.29
N GLN A 87 -15.36 -11.42 -0.05
CA GLN A 87 -15.52 -12.71 0.61
C GLN A 87 -15.15 -12.63 2.09
N TRP A 88 -14.02 -12.00 2.41
CA TRP A 88 -13.57 -11.85 3.79
C TRP A 88 -14.55 -10.99 4.58
N LYS A 89 -15.03 -9.91 3.99
CA LYS A 89 -16.00 -9.02 4.63
C LYS A 89 -17.32 -9.74 4.93
N GLU A 90 -17.82 -10.52 3.98
CA GLU A 90 -19.03 -11.32 4.15
C GLU A 90 -18.88 -12.40 5.23
N ASN A 91 -17.68 -12.95 5.36
CA ASN A 91 -17.37 -14.01 6.34
C ASN A 91 -16.87 -13.44 7.68
N GLY A 92 -17.08 -12.16 7.95
CA GLY A 92 -16.65 -11.52 9.19
C GLY A 92 -15.14 -11.50 9.36
N TRP A 93 -14.40 -11.36 8.26
CA TRP A 93 -12.93 -11.36 8.22
C TRP A 93 -12.33 -12.68 8.67
N LYS A 94 -13.01 -13.78 8.36
CA LYS A 94 -12.51 -15.11 8.62
C LYS A 94 -12.39 -15.90 7.32
N THR A 95 -11.41 -16.79 7.28
CA THR A 95 -11.23 -17.71 6.15
C THR A 95 -12.30 -18.79 6.17
N ASN A 96 -12.36 -19.60 5.11
CA ASN A 96 -13.27 -20.75 5.04
C ASN A 96 -13.04 -21.77 6.17
N ARG A 97 -11.85 -21.76 6.79
CA ARG A 97 -11.51 -22.63 7.92
C ARG A 97 -11.76 -21.95 9.28
N ASN A 98 -12.52 -20.86 9.28
CA ASN A 98 -12.86 -20.10 10.48
C ASN A 98 -11.63 -19.49 11.19
N LYS A 99 -10.56 -19.24 10.45
CA LYS A 99 -9.38 -18.53 10.95
C LYS A 99 -9.46 -17.05 10.57
N GLU A 100 -8.93 -16.19 11.42
CA GLU A 100 -8.87 -14.77 11.14
C GLU A 100 -8.04 -14.48 9.89
N VAL A 101 -8.55 -13.62 9.02
CA VAL A 101 -7.82 -13.21 7.82
C VAL A 101 -6.60 -12.40 8.24
N ALA A 102 -5.44 -12.70 7.67
CA ALA A 102 -4.22 -11.97 7.95
C ALA A 102 -4.40 -10.49 7.62
N ASN A 103 -3.99 -9.63 8.54
CA ASN A 103 -4.06 -8.17 8.39
C ASN A 103 -5.49 -7.61 8.27
N ALA A 104 -6.49 -8.31 8.81
CA ALA A 104 -7.88 -7.91 8.72
C ALA A 104 -8.12 -6.47 9.19
N ASP A 105 -7.54 -6.07 10.33
CA ASP A 105 -7.69 -4.72 10.87
C ASP A 105 -7.18 -3.65 9.89
N GLN A 106 -6.06 -3.89 9.27
CA GLN A 106 -5.49 -2.97 8.29
C GLN A 106 -6.35 -2.88 7.03
N TRP A 107 -6.86 -4.02 6.55
CA TRP A 107 -7.76 -4.04 5.41
C TRP A 107 -9.05 -3.28 5.68
N GLU A 108 -9.62 -3.42 6.86
CA GLU A 108 -10.82 -2.67 7.23
C GLU A 108 -10.58 -1.16 7.21
N LYS A 109 -9.47 -0.72 7.75
CA LYS A 109 -9.08 0.70 7.74
C LYS A 109 -8.88 1.22 6.33
N ILE A 110 -8.22 0.46 5.48
CA ILE A 110 -7.98 0.82 4.08
C ILE A 110 -9.32 0.98 3.34
N LEU A 111 -10.23 0.01 3.51
CA LEU A 111 -11.53 0.06 2.86
C LEU A 111 -12.37 1.25 3.33
N GLN A 112 -12.31 1.58 4.62
CA GLN A 112 -12.97 2.76 5.15
C GLN A 112 -12.43 4.04 4.52
N LYS A 113 -11.12 4.15 4.38
CA LYS A 113 -10.48 5.33 3.79
C LYS A 113 -10.76 5.46 2.30
N LEU A 114 -10.89 4.35 1.60
CA LEU A 114 -11.26 4.35 0.18
C LEU A 114 -12.72 4.76 -0.03
N ASP A 115 -13.57 4.54 0.96
CA ASP A 115 -14.98 4.94 0.93
C ASP A 115 -15.70 4.54 -0.36
N GLY A 116 -15.57 3.27 -0.72
CA GLY A 116 -16.21 2.71 -1.91
C GLY A 116 -15.47 2.92 -3.22
N VAL A 117 -14.37 3.67 -3.21
CA VAL A 117 -13.52 3.82 -4.40
C VAL A 117 -12.76 2.53 -4.64
N ILE A 118 -12.81 2.03 -5.87
CA ILE A 118 -12.03 0.85 -6.28
C ILE A 118 -10.80 1.35 -7.03
N PRO A 119 -9.60 1.16 -6.47
CA PRO A 119 -8.38 1.64 -7.12
C PRO A 119 -8.09 0.89 -8.42
N GLU A 120 -7.44 1.56 -9.36
CA GLU A 120 -6.79 0.93 -10.49
C GLU A 120 -5.37 0.57 -10.05
N PHE A 121 -4.85 -0.58 -10.51
CA PHE A 121 -3.52 -1.07 -10.12
C PHE A 121 -2.56 -1.08 -11.30
N ARG A 122 -1.37 -0.56 -11.08
CA ARG A 122 -0.23 -0.64 -11.99
C ARG A 122 0.88 -1.41 -11.27
N THR A 123 0.82 -2.73 -11.35
CA THR A 123 1.68 -3.62 -10.59
C THR A 123 2.92 -4.00 -11.40
N LYS A 124 4.10 -3.80 -10.80
CA LYS A 124 5.40 -4.10 -11.40
C LYS A 124 5.68 -3.31 -12.69
N GLU A 125 5.03 -2.18 -12.85
CA GLU A 125 5.26 -1.29 -13.99
C GLU A 125 6.27 -0.21 -13.64
N SER A 126 7.01 0.25 -14.64
CA SER A 126 7.94 1.37 -14.49
C SER A 126 7.20 2.68 -14.31
N HIS A 127 7.77 3.59 -13.51
CA HIS A 127 7.25 4.94 -13.35
C HIS A 127 8.37 5.89 -12.96
N SER A 128 8.08 7.19 -12.98
CA SER A 128 9.09 8.24 -12.78
C SER A 128 9.81 8.17 -11.44
N TYR A 129 9.15 7.67 -10.40
CA TYR A 129 9.69 7.66 -9.03
C TYR A 129 10.31 6.33 -8.62
N LYS A 130 10.15 5.28 -9.43
CA LYS A 130 10.48 3.91 -9.02
C LYS A 130 11.93 3.74 -8.57
N LYS A 131 12.85 4.17 -9.41
CA LYS A 131 14.29 4.04 -9.15
C LYS A 131 14.71 4.86 -7.91
N TYR A 132 14.20 6.07 -7.81
CA TYR A 132 14.46 6.95 -6.67
C TYR A 132 13.94 6.35 -5.37
N MET A 133 12.69 5.89 -5.37
CA MET A 133 12.05 5.35 -4.16
C MET A 133 12.74 4.07 -3.68
N LYS A 134 13.10 3.18 -4.60
CA LYS A 134 13.86 1.95 -4.24
C LYS A 134 15.19 2.29 -3.60
N SER A 135 15.90 3.26 -4.13
CA SER A 135 17.16 3.74 -3.58
C SER A 135 16.95 4.36 -2.20
N GLU A 136 15.90 5.13 -2.06
CA GLU A 136 15.61 5.86 -0.82
C GLU A 136 15.25 4.93 0.34
N VAL A 137 14.43 3.91 0.12
CA VAL A 137 14.09 2.96 1.19
C VAL A 137 15.30 2.14 1.64
N LYS A 138 16.19 1.77 0.71
CA LYS A 138 17.44 1.08 1.04
C LYS A 138 18.38 1.97 1.86
N ARG A 139 18.52 3.23 1.45
CA ARG A 139 19.39 4.19 2.13
C ARG A 139 18.92 4.43 3.56
N ARG A 140 17.63 4.59 3.74
CA ARG A 140 17.04 4.84 5.06
C ARG A 140 17.07 3.61 5.95
N GLU A 141 16.89 2.42 5.38
CA GLU A 141 16.96 1.18 6.13
C GLU A 141 18.33 1.01 6.79
N LYS A 142 19.41 1.35 6.10
CA LYS A 142 20.78 1.28 6.63
C LYS A 142 20.99 2.15 7.88
N ARG A 143 20.22 3.22 8.04
CA ARG A 143 20.30 4.11 9.20
C ARG A 143 19.73 3.50 10.46
N TYR A 144 18.89 2.48 10.32
CA TYR A 144 18.20 1.86 11.45
C TYR A 144 18.85 0.55 11.92
N VAL A 145 19.97 0.20 11.32
CA VAL A 145 20.71 -1.00 11.69
C VAL A 145 21.61 -0.73 12.90
#